data_dd81b6ff9bf50bfa45dff841dd389bc6
#
_entry.id   dd81b6ff9bf50bfa45dff841dd389bc6
#
_cell.length_a   1.000
_cell.length_b   1.000
_cell.length_c   1.000
_cell.angle_alpha   90.00
_cell.angle_beta   90.00
_cell.angle_gamma   90.00
#
_symmetry.space_group_name_H-M   'P 1'
#
loop_
_entity.id
_entity.type
_entity.pdbx_description
1 polymer ?
#
loop_
_entity_poly.entity_id
_entity_poly.type
_entity_poly.pdbx_seq_one_letter_code
_entity_poly.pdbx_strand_id
1 'polypeptide(L)'
;MSDYTKYTKQEMQAYAIAKSIKENQIVIVGTGLPLIGASLAKRAICPSCHPIVESGLMDCDPVEVPRSVGDNRFMAHCAVQWPNIRFVGFEANEWLHDEDRLVAFIGGAQIDPYGNVNSTCIFGKGDYLQPTTRFTGSGGANGIATYCNTIIMMQHQKRRFIDHVDYITSCGWMDGPGGREIGRAHV
;
A
#
# COMPACT_ATOMS: atom_id res chain seq x y z
N MET A 1 32.65 0.47 13.21
CA MET A 1 31.66 -0.63 13.14
C MET A 1 30.29 -0.01 13.37
N SER A 2 29.35 -0.24 12.45
CA SER A 2 27.97 0.19 12.61
C SER A 2 27.34 -0.59 13.76
N ASP A 3 26.70 0.10 14.68
CA ASP A 3 25.99 -0.53 15.79
C ASP A 3 24.61 -1.00 15.29
N TYR A 4 24.52 -2.25 14.89
CA TYR A 4 23.31 -2.88 14.33
C TYR A 4 22.16 -3.05 15.35
N THR A 5 22.40 -2.70 16.62
CA THR A 5 21.37 -2.74 17.66
C THR A 5 20.56 -1.44 17.72
N LYS A 6 21.02 -0.38 17.04
CA LYS A 6 20.34 0.92 16.97
C LYS A 6 19.59 1.06 15.66
N TYR A 7 18.27 1.07 15.73
CA TYR A 7 17.38 1.28 14.59
C TYR A 7 16.21 2.19 14.96
N THR A 8 15.68 2.87 13.97
CA THR A 8 14.46 3.69 14.08
C THR A 8 13.21 2.84 13.87
N LYS A 9 12.06 3.37 14.28
CA LYS A 9 10.76 2.73 14.00
C LYS A 9 10.51 2.57 12.51
N GLN A 10 10.94 3.52 11.69
CA GLN A 10 10.80 3.49 10.24
C GLN A 10 11.66 2.39 9.61
N GLU A 11 12.90 2.23 10.06
CA GLU A 11 13.78 1.15 9.60
C GLU A 11 13.21 -0.22 9.95
N MET A 12 12.67 -0.39 11.16
CA MET A 12 12.01 -1.62 11.56
C MET A 12 10.75 -1.90 10.72
N GLN A 13 9.94 -0.88 10.41
CA GLN A 13 8.78 -1.03 9.55
C GLN A 13 9.18 -1.39 8.11
N ALA A 14 10.22 -0.74 7.55
CA ALA A 14 10.74 -1.08 6.23
C ALA A 14 11.25 -2.53 6.17
N TYR A 15 11.93 -2.98 7.22
CA TYR A 15 12.38 -4.37 7.35
C TYR A 15 11.20 -5.35 7.44
N ALA A 16 10.16 -5.03 8.21
CA ALA A 16 8.96 -5.86 8.32
C ALA A 16 8.24 -5.99 6.96
N ILE A 17 8.13 -4.91 6.19
CA ILE A 17 7.62 -4.94 4.81
C ILE A 17 8.47 -5.90 3.98
N ALA A 18 9.77 -5.70 3.97
CA ALA A 18 10.69 -6.49 3.17
C ALA A 18 10.61 -8.00 3.49
N LYS A 19 10.44 -8.33 4.77
CA LYS A 19 10.31 -9.72 5.23
C LYS A 19 8.96 -10.37 4.93
N SER A 20 7.91 -9.57 4.69
CA SER A 20 6.59 -10.09 4.32
C SER A 20 6.45 -10.37 2.81
N ILE A 21 7.40 -9.91 2.00
CA ILE A 21 7.44 -10.16 0.55
C ILE A 21 8.06 -11.53 0.29
N LYS A 22 7.39 -12.32 -0.55
CA LYS A 22 7.82 -13.66 -0.94
C LYS A 22 8.45 -13.65 -2.35
N GLU A 23 9.14 -14.75 -2.68
CA GLU A 23 9.74 -14.92 -4.00
C GLU A 23 8.70 -14.86 -5.12
N ASN A 24 9.09 -14.23 -6.23
CA ASN A 24 8.28 -14.06 -7.44
C ASN A 24 6.96 -13.30 -7.24
N GLN A 25 6.76 -12.65 -6.09
CA GLN A 25 5.59 -11.80 -5.90
C GLN A 25 5.70 -10.49 -6.69
N ILE A 26 4.57 -10.07 -7.21
CA ILE A 26 4.35 -8.73 -7.73
C ILE A 26 3.89 -7.87 -6.55
N VAL A 27 4.62 -6.79 -6.30
CA VAL A 27 4.46 -5.98 -5.08
C VAL A 27 4.02 -4.57 -5.45
N ILE A 28 2.74 -4.27 -5.24
CA ILE A 28 2.23 -2.92 -5.48
C ILE A 28 2.60 -2.04 -4.29
N VAL A 29 3.31 -0.96 -4.57
CA VAL A 29 3.78 -0.03 -3.54
C VAL A 29 3.47 1.42 -3.90
N GLY A 30 3.01 2.16 -2.89
CA GLY A 30 3.00 3.62 -2.93
C GLY A 30 4.37 4.19 -2.58
N THR A 31 4.53 5.50 -2.76
CA THR A 31 5.72 6.24 -2.33
C THR A 31 5.88 6.22 -0.80
N GLY A 32 7.09 6.50 -0.34
CA GLY A 32 7.42 6.51 1.08
C GLY A 32 7.85 5.16 1.62
N LEU A 33 7.40 4.81 2.80
CA LEU A 33 7.86 3.64 3.53
C LEU A 33 7.60 2.29 2.81
N PRO A 34 6.45 2.07 2.16
CA PRO A 34 6.22 0.86 1.38
C PRO A 34 7.26 0.64 0.28
N LEU A 35 7.61 1.70 -0.43
CA LEU A 35 8.65 1.65 -1.46
C LEU A 35 10.03 1.32 -0.89
N ILE A 36 10.39 1.95 0.23
CA ILE A 36 11.68 1.65 0.91
C ILE A 36 11.76 0.17 1.30
N GLY A 37 10.68 -0.36 1.86
CA GLY A 37 10.58 -1.78 2.21
C GLY A 37 10.68 -2.71 1.01
N ALA A 38 9.99 -2.41 -0.09
CA ALA A 38 10.08 -3.20 -1.31
C ALA A 38 11.47 -3.10 -1.99
N SER A 39 12.09 -1.93 -1.97
CA SER A 39 13.47 -1.76 -2.45
C SER A 39 14.47 -2.56 -1.60
N LEU A 40 14.28 -2.58 -0.28
CA LEU A 40 15.08 -3.43 0.62
C LEU A 40 14.87 -4.92 0.32
N ALA A 41 13.63 -5.34 0.08
CA ALA A 41 13.33 -6.71 -0.33
C ALA A 41 14.07 -7.06 -1.62
N LYS A 42 13.87 -6.28 -2.67
CA LYS A 42 14.48 -6.48 -4.00
C LYS A 42 16.00 -6.60 -3.94
N ARG A 43 16.64 -5.74 -3.14
CA ARG A 43 18.13 -5.68 -3.08
C ARG A 43 18.77 -6.69 -2.16
N ALA A 44 18.10 -7.11 -1.08
CA ALA A 44 18.80 -7.82 -0.01
C ALA A 44 18.10 -9.10 0.48
N ILE A 45 16.78 -9.21 0.35
CA ILE A 45 16.00 -10.28 0.99
C ILE A 45 15.36 -11.19 -0.04
N CYS A 46 14.70 -10.60 -1.04
CA CYS A 46 13.92 -11.29 -2.06
C CYS A 46 14.15 -10.69 -3.45
N PRO A 47 15.30 -10.95 -4.10
CA PRO A 47 15.65 -10.37 -5.40
C PRO A 47 14.69 -10.73 -6.53
N SER A 48 13.96 -11.82 -6.41
CA SER A 48 12.97 -12.28 -7.38
C SER A 48 11.61 -11.57 -7.29
N CYS A 49 11.39 -10.71 -6.30
CA CYS A 49 10.15 -9.93 -6.25
C CYS A 49 10.13 -8.81 -7.31
N HIS A 50 8.94 -8.40 -7.73
CA HIS A 50 8.73 -7.41 -8.79
C HIS A 50 7.93 -6.21 -8.26
N PRO A 51 8.60 -5.18 -7.69
CA PRO A 51 7.93 -3.96 -7.29
C PRO A 51 7.27 -3.24 -8.46
N ILE A 52 6.03 -2.81 -8.27
CA ILE A 52 5.27 -2.04 -9.26
C ILE A 52 4.63 -0.84 -8.59
N VAL A 53 4.63 0.30 -9.25
CA VAL A 53 3.97 1.52 -8.81
C VAL A 53 2.75 1.83 -9.67
N GLU A 54 1.78 2.54 -9.11
CA GLU A 54 0.48 2.81 -9.77
C GLU A 54 0.59 3.58 -11.09
N SER A 55 1.74 4.21 -11.38
CA SER A 55 2.03 4.80 -12.69
C SER A 55 2.32 3.79 -13.79
N GLY A 56 2.31 2.48 -13.48
CA GLY A 56 2.54 1.40 -14.44
C GLY A 56 4.01 1.01 -14.63
N LEU A 57 4.91 1.53 -13.78
CA LEU A 57 6.33 1.19 -13.83
C LEU A 57 6.58 -0.06 -12.99
N MET A 58 7.12 -1.09 -13.61
CA MET A 58 7.34 -2.41 -13.01
C MET A 58 8.83 -2.69 -12.85
N ASP A 59 9.13 -3.45 -11.80
CA ASP A 59 10.47 -3.86 -11.43
C ASP A 59 11.40 -2.67 -11.13
N CYS A 60 10.83 -1.71 -10.40
CA CYS A 60 11.52 -0.48 -10.06
C CYS A 60 12.57 -0.71 -8.99
N ASP A 61 13.79 -0.26 -9.27
CA ASP A 61 14.89 -0.22 -8.30
C ASP A 61 15.61 1.14 -8.33
N PRO A 62 14.94 2.23 -7.90
CA PRO A 62 15.51 3.55 -7.96
C PRO A 62 16.70 3.69 -7.00
N VAL A 63 17.76 4.36 -7.48
CA VAL A 63 18.98 4.62 -6.67
C VAL A 63 18.70 5.55 -5.49
N GLU A 64 17.80 6.51 -5.69
CA GLU A 64 17.33 7.44 -4.67
C GLU A 64 15.83 7.26 -4.43
N VAL A 65 15.36 7.54 -3.21
CA VAL A 65 13.94 7.46 -2.87
C VAL A 65 13.14 8.49 -3.69
N PRO A 66 12.22 8.05 -4.55
CA PRO A 66 11.40 8.95 -5.35
C PRO A 66 10.40 9.72 -4.47
N ARG A 67 10.05 10.92 -4.91
CA ARG A 67 9.12 11.82 -4.20
C ARG A 67 7.65 11.55 -4.53
N SER A 68 7.39 10.94 -5.68
CA SER A 68 6.05 10.59 -6.16
C SER A 68 6.10 9.41 -7.10
N VAL A 69 4.95 8.80 -7.40
CA VAL A 69 4.83 7.69 -8.37
C VAL A 69 5.13 8.08 -9.81
N GLY A 70 5.10 9.38 -10.12
CA GLY A 70 5.49 9.94 -11.44
C GLY A 70 6.90 10.50 -11.48
N ASP A 71 7.74 10.22 -10.49
CA ASP A 71 9.12 10.71 -10.44
C ASP A 71 9.99 10.02 -11.50
N ASN A 72 10.78 10.79 -12.24
CA ASN A 72 11.67 10.30 -13.30
C ASN A 72 12.69 9.25 -12.81
N ARG A 73 12.99 9.22 -11.53
CA ARG A 73 13.86 8.20 -10.93
C ARG A 73 13.30 6.79 -11.03
N PHE A 74 11.98 6.64 -11.02
CA PHE A 74 11.35 5.37 -11.33
C PHE A 74 11.51 4.99 -12.80
N MET A 75 11.26 5.94 -13.70
CA MET A 75 11.34 5.70 -15.15
C MET A 75 12.75 5.30 -15.57
N ALA A 76 13.77 5.87 -14.97
CA ALA A 76 15.17 5.57 -15.27
C ALA A 76 15.60 4.18 -14.77
N HIS A 77 14.88 3.58 -13.85
CA HIS A 77 15.26 2.33 -13.16
C HIS A 77 14.08 1.34 -13.08
N CYS A 78 13.34 1.18 -14.15
CA CYS A 78 12.29 0.15 -14.27
C CYS A 78 12.57 -0.76 -15.47
N ALA A 79 12.15 -2.02 -15.34
CA ALA A 79 12.28 -2.99 -16.44
C ALA A 79 11.17 -2.84 -17.48
N VAL A 80 9.98 -2.47 -17.05
CA VAL A 80 8.79 -2.34 -17.93
C VAL A 80 8.00 -1.10 -17.54
N GLN A 81 7.49 -0.42 -18.56
CA GLN A 81 6.51 0.66 -18.41
C GLN A 81 5.21 0.24 -19.09
N TRP A 82 4.13 0.11 -18.31
CA TRP A 82 2.79 -0.15 -18.82
C TRP A 82 1.97 1.13 -18.91
N PRO A 83 1.01 1.20 -19.83
CA PRO A 83 0.04 2.28 -19.79
C PRO A 83 -0.70 2.30 -18.46
N ASN A 84 -0.80 3.46 -17.86
CA ASN A 84 -1.42 3.66 -16.55
C ASN A 84 -2.85 3.09 -16.47
N ILE A 85 -3.62 3.22 -17.57
CA ILE A 85 -4.98 2.71 -17.66
C ILE A 85 -5.07 1.18 -17.56
N ARG A 86 -4.04 0.45 -18.00
CA ARG A 86 -4.01 -1.02 -17.89
C ARG A 86 -3.68 -1.47 -16.47
N PHE A 87 -2.96 -0.65 -15.73
CA PHE A 87 -2.64 -0.92 -14.36
C PHE A 87 -3.81 -0.59 -13.43
N VAL A 88 -4.55 0.47 -13.71
CA VAL A 88 -5.76 0.86 -12.94
C VAL A 88 -6.94 -0.05 -13.25
N GLY A 89 -7.00 -0.63 -14.45
CA GLY A 89 -7.99 -1.63 -14.83
C GLY A 89 -7.61 -3.04 -14.35
N PHE A 90 -7.42 -3.21 -13.07
CA PHE A 90 -7.02 -4.49 -12.44
C PHE A 90 -7.98 -5.64 -12.75
N GLU A 91 -9.25 -5.33 -13.01
CA GLU A 91 -10.27 -6.33 -13.31
C GLU A 91 -9.99 -7.12 -14.59
N ALA A 92 -9.19 -6.54 -15.50
CA ALA A 92 -8.90 -7.13 -16.80
C ALA A 92 -7.69 -8.08 -16.80
N ASN A 93 -6.99 -8.20 -15.69
CA ASN A 93 -5.74 -8.97 -15.63
C ASN A 93 -5.92 -10.24 -14.80
N GLU A 94 -6.07 -11.38 -15.46
CA GLU A 94 -6.21 -12.69 -14.82
C GLU A 94 -5.08 -13.01 -13.82
N TRP A 95 -3.86 -12.57 -14.10
CA TRP A 95 -2.72 -12.77 -13.21
C TRP A 95 -2.77 -11.93 -11.93
N LEU A 96 -3.62 -10.90 -11.87
CA LEU A 96 -3.88 -10.14 -10.64
C LEU A 96 -4.83 -10.87 -9.68
N HIS A 97 -5.50 -11.92 -10.13
CA HIS A 97 -6.35 -12.76 -9.31
C HIS A 97 -5.59 -13.90 -8.61
N ASP A 98 -4.29 -14.04 -8.85
CA ASP A 98 -3.43 -14.95 -8.11
C ASP A 98 -3.02 -14.27 -6.78
N GLU A 99 -3.75 -14.59 -5.72
CA GLU A 99 -3.61 -13.99 -4.40
C GLU A 99 -2.23 -14.21 -3.77
N ASP A 100 -1.61 -15.34 -4.09
CA ASP A 100 -0.27 -15.65 -3.60
C ASP A 100 0.80 -14.84 -4.33
N ARG A 101 0.51 -14.43 -5.56
CA ARG A 101 1.46 -13.73 -6.41
C ARG A 101 1.39 -12.22 -6.30
N LEU A 102 0.21 -11.68 -5.99
CA LEU A 102 0.00 -10.24 -5.91
C LEU A 102 -0.19 -9.79 -4.46
N VAL A 103 0.70 -8.95 -3.98
CA VAL A 103 0.59 -8.29 -2.68
C VAL A 103 0.68 -6.78 -2.83
N ALA A 104 -0.09 -6.05 -2.06
CA ALA A 104 -0.07 -4.60 -2.05
C ALA A 104 0.17 -4.03 -0.65
N PHE A 105 0.87 -2.90 -0.59
CA PHE A 105 1.09 -2.17 0.66
C PHE A 105 0.45 -0.78 0.55
N ILE A 106 -0.53 -0.51 1.40
CA ILE A 106 -1.18 0.78 1.50
C ILE A 106 -1.01 1.40 2.88
N GLY A 107 -0.99 2.71 2.94
CA GLY A 107 -0.97 3.46 4.20
C GLY A 107 -2.36 3.84 4.67
N GLY A 108 -2.50 4.13 5.98
CA GLY A 108 -3.75 4.61 6.55
C GLY A 108 -3.53 5.53 7.75
N ALA A 109 -4.48 6.42 7.99
CA ALA A 109 -4.56 7.25 9.19
C ALA A 109 -5.38 6.58 10.29
N GLN A 110 -6.45 5.87 9.91
CA GLN A 110 -7.31 5.08 10.79
C GLN A 110 -7.65 3.75 10.13
N ILE A 111 -7.90 2.74 10.94
CA ILE A 111 -8.43 1.43 10.56
C ILE A 111 -9.45 0.98 11.59
N ASP A 112 -10.51 0.28 11.14
CA ASP A 112 -11.50 -0.36 12.00
C ASP A 112 -11.38 -1.89 12.00
N PRO A 113 -12.13 -2.60 12.87
CA PRO A 113 -12.10 -4.07 12.95
C PRO A 113 -12.52 -4.79 11.67
N TYR A 114 -13.22 -4.10 10.78
CA TYR A 114 -13.66 -4.64 9.48
C TYR A 114 -12.63 -4.44 8.37
N GLY A 115 -11.47 -3.85 8.68
CA GLY A 115 -10.41 -3.59 7.72
C GLY A 115 -10.68 -2.40 6.81
N ASN A 116 -11.68 -1.55 7.13
CA ASN A 116 -11.86 -0.29 6.41
C ASN A 116 -10.73 0.67 6.78
N VAL A 117 -10.17 1.33 5.78
CA VAL A 117 -9.03 2.24 5.95
C VAL A 117 -9.43 3.66 5.59
N ASN A 118 -9.07 4.58 6.45
CA ASN A 118 -9.22 6.01 6.21
C ASN A 118 -7.85 6.64 5.92
N SER A 119 -7.73 7.24 4.75
CA SER A 119 -6.62 8.12 4.35
C SER A 119 -7.12 9.43 3.74
N THR A 120 -8.37 9.80 4.00
CA THR A 120 -9.00 11.01 3.45
C THR A 120 -9.07 12.14 4.48
N CYS A 121 -9.63 11.90 5.66
CA CYS A 121 -9.76 12.95 6.68
C CYS A 121 -10.08 12.38 8.07
N ILE A 122 -9.73 13.13 9.09
CA ILE A 122 -10.14 12.89 10.48
C ILE A 122 -11.11 14.00 10.87
N PHE A 123 -12.33 13.64 11.24
CA PHE A 123 -13.36 14.63 11.58
C PHE A 123 -13.02 15.35 12.88
N GLY A 124 -12.63 14.65 13.93
CA GLY A 124 -12.42 15.22 15.25
C GLY A 124 -13.71 15.81 15.80
N LYS A 125 -13.77 17.15 15.91
CA LYS A 125 -14.98 17.88 16.32
C LYS A 125 -15.80 18.40 15.13
N GLY A 126 -15.32 18.19 13.91
CA GLY A 126 -15.96 18.64 12.66
C GLY A 126 -16.68 17.51 11.92
N ASP A 127 -16.77 17.66 10.63
CA ASP A 127 -17.39 16.71 9.70
C ASP A 127 -16.53 16.56 8.43
N TYR A 128 -17.11 15.94 7.39
CA TYR A 128 -16.43 15.78 6.11
C TYR A 128 -16.07 17.11 5.44
N LEU A 129 -16.90 18.13 5.56
CA LEU A 129 -16.68 19.44 4.92
C LEU A 129 -15.63 20.26 5.67
N GLN A 130 -15.60 20.14 7.01
CA GLN A 130 -14.69 20.85 7.89
C GLN A 130 -13.98 19.88 8.87
N PRO A 131 -13.16 18.95 8.35
CA PRO A 131 -12.46 18.01 9.23
C PRO A 131 -11.31 18.69 9.97
N THR A 132 -10.98 18.13 11.13
CA THR A 132 -9.80 18.56 11.89
C THR A 132 -8.50 18.33 11.09
N THR A 133 -8.44 17.25 10.31
CA THR A 133 -7.30 16.94 9.45
C THR A 133 -7.77 16.45 8.09
N ARG A 134 -7.20 17.01 7.01
CA ARG A 134 -7.42 16.56 5.63
C ARG A 134 -6.14 15.94 5.09
N PHE A 135 -6.27 14.77 4.45
CA PHE A 135 -5.19 14.08 3.73
C PHE A 135 -5.42 14.16 2.22
N THR A 136 -4.51 13.58 1.46
CA THR A 136 -4.56 13.56 -0.02
C THR A 136 -5.66 12.67 -0.62
N GLY A 137 -6.23 11.76 0.17
CA GLY A 137 -7.24 10.81 -0.30
C GLY A 137 -6.65 9.47 -0.72
N SER A 138 -7.41 8.72 -1.51
CA SER A 138 -7.06 7.34 -1.85
C SER A 138 -5.89 7.21 -2.82
N GLY A 139 -5.75 8.11 -3.80
CA GLY A 139 -4.99 7.72 -4.99
C GLY A 139 -5.51 6.39 -5.53
N GLY A 140 -4.62 5.46 -5.86
CA GLY A 140 -4.96 4.11 -6.27
C GLY A 140 -5.34 3.15 -5.13
N ALA A 141 -5.19 3.56 -3.86
CA ALA A 141 -5.34 2.65 -2.72
C ALA A 141 -6.73 2.01 -2.60
N ASN A 142 -7.80 2.70 -3.03
CA ASN A 142 -9.14 2.14 -3.04
C ASN A 142 -9.25 0.93 -4.00
N GLY A 143 -8.84 1.09 -5.25
CA GLY A 143 -8.80 -0.01 -6.22
C GLY A 143 -7.87 -1.15 -5.77
N ILE A 144 -6.69 -0.79 -5.29
CA ILE A 144 -5.72 -1.76 -4.75
C ILE A 144 -6.34 -2.61 -3.64
N ALA A 145 -6.97 -1.97 -2.64
CA ALA A 145 -7.62 -2.68 -1.54
C ALA A 145 -8.82 -3.55 -1.98
N THR A 146 -9.39 -3.26 -3.14
CA THR A 146 -10.51 -4.03 -3.69
C THR A 146 -10.05 -5.32 -4.37
N TYR A 147 -8.93 -5.29 -5.08
CA TYR A 147 -8.51 -6.37 -5.98
C TYR A 147 -7.26 -7.13 -5.54
N CYS A 148 -6.52 -6.61 -4.57
CA CYS A 148 -5.24 -7.18 -4.16
C CYS A 148 -5.27 -7.74 -2.74
N ASN A 149 -4.42 -8.73 -2.47
CA ASN A 149 -4.08 -9.09 -1.10
C ASN A 149 -3.29 -7.91 -0.48
N THR A 150 -3.94 -7.18 0.42
CA THR A 150 -3.47 -5.88 0.88
C THR A 150 -2.99 -5.91 2.31
N ILE A 151 -1.76 -5.45 2.51
CA ILE A 151 -1.15 -5.24 3.83
C ILE A 151 -1.22 -3.75 4.17
N ILE A 152 -1.86 -3.44 5.28
CA ILE A 152 -2.05 -2.06 5.73
C ILE A 152 -0.88 -1.65 6.62
N MET A 153 -0.17 -0.60 6.19
CA MET A 153 0.99 -0.06 6.86
C MET A 153 0.63 1.19 7.64
N MET A 154 0.72 1.13 8.96
CA MET A 154 0.55 2.30 9.81
C MET A 154 1.36 2.21 11.09
N GLN A 155 1.58 3.36 11.73
CA GLN A 155 2.18 3.38 13.06
C GLN A 155 1.21 2.77 14.08
N HIS A 156 1.72 1.89 14.93
CA HIS A 156 0.95 1.27 16.01
C HIS A 156 0.67 2.28 17.14
N GLN A 157 -0.34 3.14 16.91
CA GLN A 157 -0.83 4.14 17.84
C GLN A 157 -2.30 3.91 18.11
N LYS A 158 -2.71 3.81 19.37
CA LYS A 158 -4.10 3.51 19.77
C LYS A 158 -5.16 4.34 19.03
N ARG A 159 -4.88 5.63 18.81
CA ARG A 159 -5.78 6.56 18.11
C ARG A 159 -6.07 6.23 16.65
N ARG A 160 -5.33 5.28 16.06
CA ARG A 160 -5.50 4.85 14.67
C ARG A 160 -6.39 3.62 14.52
N PHE A 161 -6.56 2.88 15.63
CA PHE A 161 -7.39 1.69 15.69
C PHE A 161 -8.68 2.08 16.39
N ILE A 162 -9.76 2.23 15.64
CA ILE A 162 -11.04 2.77 16.11
C ILE A 162 -12.17 1.83 15.69
N ASP A 163 -13.32 1.92 16.35
CA ASP A 163 -14.46 1.04 16.11
C ASP A 163 -15.05 1.24 14.70
N HIS A 164 -15.10 2.49 14.23
CA HIS A 164 -15.51 2.86 12.88
C HIS A 164 -14.63 4.00 12.38
N VAL A 165 -14.10 3.89 11.17
CA VAL A 165 -13.31 4.97 10.55
C VAL A 165 -14.20 6.19 10.27
N ASP A 166 -13.66 7.39 10.44
CA ASP A 166 -14.41 8.64 10.18
C ASP A 166 -14.84 8.72 8.71
N TYR A 167 -14.04 8.16 7.80
CA TYR A 167 -14.32 8.09 6.38
C TYR A 167 -13.73 6.80 5.79
N ILE A 168 -14.50 6.05 5.02
CA ILE A 168 -14.00 4.85 4.33
C ILE A 168 -13.35 5.28 3.03
N THR A 169 -12.02 5.34 3.02
CA THR A 169 -11.25 5.61 1.81
C THR A 169 -11.01 4.34 1.00
N SER A 170 -10.63 3.27 1.68
CA SER A 170 -10.44 1.95 1.10
C SER A 170 -11.29 0.96 1.87
N CYS A 171 -12.17 0.27 1.15
CA CYS A 171 -13.13 -0.64 1.76
C CYS A 171 -12.46 -1.95 2.20
N GLY A 172 -12.72 -2.33 3.46
CA GLY A 172 -12.64 -3.68 3.94
C GLY A 172 -14.01 -4.38 3.80
N TRP A 173 -14.56 -4.81 4.93
CA TRP A 173 -15.86 -5.49 5.00
C TRP A 173 -17.05 -4.54 5.28
N MET A 174 -16.90 -3.25 5.14
CA MET A 174 -17.90 -2.22 5.48
C MET A 174 -18.37 -2.36 6.94
N ASP A 175 -19.58 -2.82 7.17
CA ASP A 175 -20.18 -3.03 8.50
C ASP A 175 -20.09 -4.50 8.96
N GLY A 176 -19.31 -5.32 8.27
CA GLY A 176 -19.12 -6.76 8.57
C GLY A 176 -19.23 -7.66 7.36
N PRO A 177 -19.16 -8.98 7.54
CA PRO A 177 -19.05 -9.96 6.44
C PRO A 177 -20.18 -9.93 5.39
N GLY A 178 -21.33 -9.36 5.70
CA GLY A 178 -22.44 -9.17 4.74
C GLY A 178 -22.45 -7.80 4.06
N GLY A 179 -21.58 -6.88 4.47
CA GLY A 179 -21.62 -5.50 4.00
C GLY A 179 -20.97 -5.27 2.64
N ARG A 180 -20.30 -6.26 2.09
CA ARG A 180 -19.61 -6.17 0.80
C ARG A 180 -20.18 -7.18 -0.18
N GLU A 181 -21.05 -6.73 -1.07
CA GLU A 181 -21.66 -7.59 -2.11
C GLU A 181 -20.74 -7.83 -3.31
N ILE A 182 -19.80 -6.91 -3.57
CA ILE A 182 -18.92 -6.96 -4.74
C ILE A 182 -17.47 -6.86 -4.28
N GLY A 183 -16.73 -7.87 -4.59
CA GLY A 183 -15.31 -7.98 -4.33
C GLY A 183 -14.98 -9.19 -3.47
N ARG A 184 -14.09 -10.01 -3.97
CA ARG A 184 -13.55 -11.14 -3.24
C ARG A 184 -12.57 -10.61 -2.21
N ALA A 185 -13.07 -10.34 -1.00
CA ALA A 185 -12.16 -10.39 0.12
C ALA A 185 -11.98 -11.89 0.42
N HIS A 186 -10.83 -12.41 0.15
CA HIS A 186 -10.46 -13.73 0.60
C HIS A 186 -9.87 -13.57 2.02
N VAL A 187 -10.41 -14.35 2.92
CA VAL A 187 -9.94 -14.51 4.30
C VAL A 187 -8.84 -15.54 4.32
#